data_74291d34e380e26d8faa22341751170d
#
_entry.id   74291d34e380e26d8faa22341751170d
#
_cell.length_a   1.000
_cell.length_b   1.000
_cell.length_c   1.000
_cell.angle_alpha   90.00
_cell.angle_beta   90.00
_cell.angle_gamma   90.00
#
_symmetry.space_group_name_H-M   'P 1'
#
loop_
_entity.id
_entity.type
_entity.pdbx_description
1 polymer ?
#
loop_
_entity_poly.entity_id
_entity_poly.type
_entity_poly.pdbx_seq_one_letter_code
_entity_poly.pdbx_strand_id
1 'polypeptide(L)'
;MLNRNKLVFILAGILFAISSISAQNNARISADELIYNFGTIGESDGLASHIFTIKNTGNGPLVITRITASCGCTQPEWTKEPIAPGKTGEVKVTYNPKGRPGPFYKTIAIY
;
A
#
# COMPACT_ATOMS: atom_id res chain seq x y z
N MET A 1 -33.18 3.09 -48.44
CA MET A 1 -32.77 3.05 -48.35
C MET A 1 -31.84 2.81 -47.97
N LEU A 2 -31.51 2.43 -47.87
CA LEU A 2 -30.69 2.16 -47.52
C LEU A 2 -29.85 2.61 -46.84
N ASN A 3 -29.46 2.96 -46.77
CA ASN A 3 -28.66 3.57 -46.27
C ASN A 3 -28.67 3.56 -44.95
N ARG A 4 -29.58 3.50 -44.44
CA ARG A 4 -29.78 3.47 -43.17
C ARG A 4 -28.92 2.55 -42.54
N ASN A 5 -28.61 1.60 -43.08
CA ASN A 5 -27.82 0.64 -42.48
C ASN A 5 -26.57 1.17 -42.00
N LYS A 6 -26.04 2.04 -42.69
CA LYS A 6 -24.84 2.54 -42.39
C LYS A 6 -24.82 3.12 -41.05
N LEU A 7 -25.83 3.61 -40.61
CA LEU A 7 -25.90 4.25 -39.37
C LEU A 7 -25.51 3.40 -38.26
N VAL A 8 -25.92 2.22 -38.36
CA VAL A 8 -25.70 1.29 -37.33
C VAL A 8 -24.24 1.09 -37.05
N PHE A 9 -23.46 1.08 -38.07
CA PHE A 9 -22.08 0.87 -37.89
C PHE A 9 -21.46 1.95 -37.11
N ILE A 10 -21.88 3.10 -37.32
CA ILE A 10 -21.33 4.19 -36.65
C ILE A 10 -21.47 4.07 -35.18
N LEU A 11 -22.56 3.56 -34.77
CA LEU A 11 -22.80 3.40 -33.39
C LEU A 11 -21.81 2.50 -32.77
N ALA A 12 -21.47 1.50 -33.44
CA ALA A 12 -20.55 0.57 -32.91
C ALA A 12 -19.22 1.23 -32.64
N GLY A 13 -18.83 2.09 -33.51
CA GLY A 13 -17.57 2.74 -33.32
C GLY A 13 -17.54 3.57 -32.06
N ILE A 14 -18.61 4.13 -31.73
CA ILE A 14 -18.65 4.94 -30.59
C ILE A 14 -18.43 4.15 -29.33
N LEU A 15 -18.87 2.98 -29.29
CA LEU A 15 -18.71 2.17 -28.13
C LEU A 15 -17.27 1.90 -27.82
N PHE A 16 -16.46 1.80 -28.80
CA PHE A 16 -15.08 1.57 -28.54
C PHE A 16 -14.47 2.67 -27.75
N ALA A 17 -14.78 3.86 -28.10
CA ALA A 17 -14.19 4.98 -27.44
C ALA A 17 -14.44 4.91 -25.97
N ILE A 18 -15.56 4.45 -25.60
CA ILE A 18 -15.93 4.38 -24.22
C ILE A 18 -15.10 3.35 -23.48
N SER A 19 -14.94 2.22 -24.05
CA SER A 19 -14.23 1.19 -23.35
C SER A 19 -12.77 1.56 -23.16
N SER A 20 -12.21 2.31 -24.05
CA SER A 20 -10.81 2.63 -23.88
C SER A 20 -10.58 3.59 -22.72
N ILE A 21 -11.57 4.28 -22.31
CA ILE A 21 -11.39 5.24 -21.25
C ILE A 21 -11.20 4.59 -19.91
N SER A 22 -11.70 3.43 -19.72
CA SER A 22 -11.70 2.80 -18.43
C SER A 22 -10.46 1.98 -18.15
N ALA A 23 -9.44 2.13 -18.94
CA ALA A 23 -8.33 1.20 -18.86
C ALA A 23 -7.28 1.50 -17.80
N GLN A 24 -7.38 2.58 -17.09
CA GLN A 24 -6.35 2.91 -16.13
C GLN A 24 -6.48 2.15 -14.83
N ASN A 25 -5.39 1.55 -14.39
CA ASN A 25 -5.34 0.84 -13.14
C ASN A 25 -4.30 1.52 -12.25
N ASN A 26 -4.74 2.10 -11.16
CA ASN A 26 -3.86 2.80 -10.25
C ASN A 26 -4.02 2.24 -8.84
N ALA A 27 -2.92 1.80 -8.28
CA ALA A 27 -2.90 1.41 -6.90
C ALA A 27 -2.74 2.65 -6.04
N ARG A 28 -3.34 2.66 -4.86
CA ARG A 28 -3.17 3.74 -3.90
C ARG A 28 -3.09 3.14 -2.52
N ILE A 29 -2.17 3.66 -1.72
CA ILE A 29 -1.98 3.15 -0.38
C ILE A 29 -2.57 4.13 0.62
N SER A 30 -3.23 3.58 1.63
CA SER A 30 -3.75 4.33 2.75
C SER A 30 -3.42 3.55 4.02
N ALA A 31 -3.19 4.23 5.12
CA ALA A 31 -2.89 3.58 6.39
C ALA A 31 -3.81 4.12 7.47
N ASP A 32 -4.19 3.25 8.40
CA ASP A 32 -5.04 3.66 9.52
C ASP A 32 -4.29 4.61 10.44
N GLU A 33 -3.00 4.41 10.57
CA GLU A 33 -2.15 5.26 11.40
C GLU A 33 -0.81 5.42 10.73
N LEU A 34 -0.23 6.60 10.87
CA LEU A 34 1.09 6.90 10.31
C LEU A 34 2.17 6.91 11.37
N ILE A 35 1.79 6.97 12.64
CA ILE A 35 2.72 7.04 13.76
C ILE A 35 2.21 6.11 14.83
N TYR A 36 3.12 5.36 15.42
CA TYR A 36 2.79 4.53 16.55
C TYR A 36 3.77 4.84 17.70
N ASN A 37 3.25 5.07 18.89
CA ASN A 37 4.06 5.36 20.05
C ASN A 37 4.13 4.12 20.93
N PHE A 38 5.32 3.54 21.05
CA PHE A 38 5.51 2.39 21.90
C PHE A 38 5.49 2.74 23.38
N GLY A 39 5.51 4.02 23.73
CA GLY A 39 5.61 4.43 25.12
C GLY A 39 7.03 4.18 25.63
N THR A 40 7.14 3.88 26.92
CA THR A 40 8.43 3.63 27.53
C THR A 40 8.77 2.16 27.41
N ILE A 41 9.95 1.88 26.83
CA ILE A 41 10.43 0.53 26.67
C ILE A 41 11.78 0.41 27.34
N GLY A 42 11.99 -0.66 28.12
CA GLY A 42 13.28 -0.92 28.73
C GLY A 42 14.23 -1.58 27.76
N GLU A 43 15.52 -1.29 27.90
CA GLU A 43 16.53 -1.89 27.00
C GLU A 43 16.55 -3.39 27.09
N SER A 44 16.16 -3.96 28.21
CA SER A 44 16.18 -5.40 28.42
C SER A 44 14.81 -6.04 28.22
N ASP A 45 13.82 -5.29 27.79
CA ASP A 45 12.46 -5.80 27.63
C ASP A 45 12.30 -6.70 26.40
N GLY A 46 13.30 -6.76 25.56
CA GLY A 46 13.23 -7.53 24.34
C GLY A 46 12.70 -6.70 23.17
N LEU A 47 12.35 -7.39 22.10
CA LEU A 47 11.91 -6.70 20.90
C LEU A 47 10.51 -6.14 21.08
N ALA A 48 10.28 -4.97 20.51
CA ALA A 48 8.97 -4.34 20.49
C ALA A 48 8.48 -4.31 19.05
N SER A 49 7.23 -4.68 18.83
CA SER A 49 6.71 -4.71 17.48
C SER A 49 5.32 -4.13 17.39
N HIS A 50 4.96 -3.68 16.20
CA HIS A 50 3.64 -3.14 15.91
C HIS A 50 3.28 -3.47 14.48
N ILE A 51 2.01 -3.72 14.23
CA ILE A 51 1.51 -4.02 12.90
C ILE A 51 0.68 -2.84 12.42
N PHE A 52 1.13 -2.24 11.32
CA PHE A 52 0.35 -1.21 10.64
C PHE A 52 -0.50 -1.89 9.59
N THR A 53 -1.77 -1.53 9.54
CA THR A 53 -2.68 -2.03 8.50
C THR A 53 -2.72 -1.01 7.38
N ILE A 54 -2.49 -1.47 6.17
CA ILE A 54 -2.56 -0.62 5.00
C ILE A 54 -3.71 -1.11 4.12
N LYS A 55 -4.24 -0.20 3.32
CA LYS A 55 -5.36 -0.52 2.45
C LYS A 55 -5.08 0.00 1.06
N ASN A 56 -5.48 -0.76 0.06
CA ASN A 56 -5.42 -0.31 -1.31
C ASN A 56 -6.72 0.42 -1.64
N THR A 57 -6.65 1.73 -1.73
CA THR A 57 -7.81 2.55 -2.05
C THR A 57 -7.88 2.89 -3.53
N GLY A 58 -7.01 2.32 -4.34
CA GLY A 58 -7.02 2.51 -5.78
C GLY A 58 -7.90 1.53 -6.49
N ASN A 59 -7.74 1.45 -7.79
CA ASN A 59 -8.53 0.54 -8.63
C ASN A 59 -7.67 -0.50 -9.36
N GLY A 60 -6.42 -0.64 -9.00
CA GLY A 60 -5.54 -1.68 -9.49
C GLY A 60 -4.80 -2.33 -8.35
N PRO A 61 -4.12 -3.46 -8.57
CA PRO A 61 -3.44 -4.16 -7.49
C PRO A 61 -2.28 -3.35 -6.93
N LEU A 62 -2.12 -3.42 -5.62
CA LEU A 62 -1.04 -2.73 -4.90
C LEU A 62 0.03 -3.76 -4.53
N VAL A 63 1.25 -3.52 -4.96
CA VAL A 63 2.38 -4.39 -4.63
C VAL A 63 3.42 -3.58 -3.90
N ILE A 64 3.78 -4.03 -2.69
CA ILE A 64 4.86 -3.40 -1.95
C ILE A 64 6.15 -4.04 -2.43
N THR A 65 7.01 -3.25 -3.03
CA THR A 65 8.25 -3.78 -3.61
C THR A 65 9.36 -3.84 -2.59
N ARG A 66 9.40 -2.91 -1.66
CA ARG A 66 10.39 -2.92 -0.58
C ARG A 66 9.99 -1.94 0.50
N ILE A 67 10.54 -2.14 1.69
CA ILE A 67 10.38 -1.21 2.79
C ILE A 67 11.76 -0.97 3.36
N THR A 68 12.11 0.29 3.56
CA THR A 68 13.38 0.64 4.16
C THR A 68 13.14 1.25 5.53
N ALA A 69 14.09 1.06 6.43
CA ALA A 69 14.02 1.59 7.78
C ALA A 69 15.15 2.59 7.99
N SER A 70 14.92 3.56 8.88
CA SER A 70 15.91 4.59 9.16
C SER A 70 17.13 4.09 9.92
N CYS A 71 17.04 2.90 10.53
CA CYS A 71 18.22 2.28 11.15
C CYS A 71 18.10 0.77 11.09
N GLY A 72 19.24 0.08 11.28
CA GLY A 72 19.25 -1.37 11.33
C GLY A 72 18.62 -1.95 12.58
N CYS A 73 18.22 -1.12 13.52
CA CYS A 73 17.55 -1.55 14.73
C CYS A 73 16.06 -1.80 14.50
N THR A 74 15.55 -1.46 13.34
CA THR A 74 14.14 -1.61 12.98
C THR A 74 14.05 -2.54 11.79
N GLN A 75 13.26 -3.59 11.92
CA GLN A 75 13.10 -4.58 10.86
C GLN A 75 11.67 -4.65 10.40
N PRO A 76 11.39 -4.35 9.14
CA PRO A 76 10.04 -4.43 8.61
C PRO A 76 9.77 -5.77 7.95
N GLU A 77 8.53 -6.25 8.10
CA GLU A 77 8.01 -7.39 7.37
C GLU A 77 6.67 -6.97 6.82
N TRP A 78 6.30 -7.43 5.65
CA TRP A 78 5.07 -6.96 5.03
C TRP A 78 4.43 -8.01 4.14
N THR A 79 3.16 -7.76 3.80
CA THR A 79 2.42 -8.59 2.87
C THR A 79 3.09 -8.56 1.50
N LYS A 80 3.50 -9.72 1.02
CA LYS A 80 4.22 -9.82 -0.25
C LYS A 80 3.29 -9.98 -1.45
N GLU A 81 2.11 -10.54 -1.23
CA GLU A 81 1.17 -10.74 -2.32
C GLU A 81 0.54 -9.43 -2.74
N PRO A 82 0.11 -9.32 -4.00
CA PRO A 82 -0.61 -8.12 -4.43
C PRO A 82 -1.88 -7.92 -3.62
N ILE A 83 -2.13 -6.69 -3.23
CA ILE A 83 -3.32 -6.33 -2.47
C ILE A 83 -4.35 -5.79 -3.44
N ALA A 84 -5.45 -6.49 -3.58
CA ALA A 84 -6.52 -6.09 -4.50
C ALA A 84 -7.18 -4.80 -4.06
N PRO A 85 -7.80 -4.07 -4.98
CA PRO A 85 -8.52 -2.84 -4.63
C PRO A 85 -9.53 -3.08 -3.51
N GLY A 86 -9.51 -2.20 -2.52
CA GLY A 86 -10.40 -2.30 -1.37
C GLY A 86 -9.96 -3.28 -0.31
N LYS A 87 -8.87 -3.99 -0.53
CA LYS A 87 -8.37 -4.97 0.44
C LYS A 87 -7.25 -4.39 1.26
N THR A 88 -6.85 -5.12 2.31
CA THR A 88 -5.83 -4.65 3.24
C THR A 88 -4.63 -5.57 3.24
N GLY A 89 -3.51 -5.04 3.67
CA GLY A 89 -2.29 -5.77 3.93
C GLY A 89 -1.69 -5.28 5.23
N GLU A 90 -0.58 -5.87 5.62
CA GLU A 90 0.05 -5.56 6.90
C GLU A 90 1.51 -5.21 6.72
N VAL A 91 1.98 -4.29 7.54
CA VAL A 91 3.39 -3.98 7.67
C VAL A 91 3.72 -4.10 9.15
N LYS A 92 4.52 -5.11 9.49
CA LYS A 92 4.95 -5.33 10.85
C LYS A 92 6.33 -4.76 11.03
N VAL A 93 6.49 -3.95 12.07
CA VAL A 93 7.77 -3.31 12.35
C VAL A 93 8.24 -3.78 13.70
N THR A 94 9.48 -4.23 13.78
CA THR A 94 10.09 -4.73 15.02
C THR A 94 11.28 -3.86 15.36
N TYR A 95 11.30 -3.35 16.57
CA TYR A 95 12.38 -2.49 17.07
C TYR A 95 13.14 -3.19 18.17
N ASN A 96 14.45 -3.14 18.10
CA ASN A 96 15.33 -3.70 19.11
C ASN A 96 15.89 -2.58 19.97
N PRO A 97 15.43 -2.43 21.22
CA PRO A 97 15.90 -1.37 22.10
C PRO A 97 17.23 -1.64 22.78
N LYS A 98 17.80 -2.81 22.59
CA LYS A 98 19.00 -3.20 23.31
C LYS A 98 20.16 -2.27 22.99
N GLY A 99 20.77 -1.72 24.04
CA GLY A 99 21.91 -0.81 23.86
C GLY A 99 21.51 0.55 23.33
N ARG A 100 20.24 0.92 23.39
CA ARG A 100 19.74 2.17 22.81
C ARG A 100 18.90 2.93 23.83
N PRO A 101 19.54 3.49 24.88
CA PRO A 101 18.80 4.23 25.88
C PRO A 101 18.36 5.59 25.35
N GLY A 102 17.36 6.15 26.01
CA GLY A 102 16.88 7.48 25.70
C GLY A 102 15.76 7.48 24.68
N PRO A 103 15.25 8.65 24.34
CA PRO A 103 14.13 8.76 23.41
C PRO A 103 14.55 8.35 21.99
N PHE A 104 13.61 7.83 21.23
CA PHE A 104 13.87 7.44 19.85
C PHE A 104 12.70 7.79 18.97
N TYR A 105 12.99 8.03 17.70
CA TYR A 105 11.99 8.24 16.66
C TYR A 105 12.55 7.60 15.40
N LYS A 106 11.91 6.53 14.96
CA LYS A 106 12.38 5.78 13.80
C LYS A 106 11.31 5.80 12.73
N THR A 107 11.74 5.78 11.48
CA THR A 107 10.81 5.84 10.36
C THR A 107 11.04 4.68 9.42
N ILE A 108 9.99 4.33 8.69
CA ILE A 108 10.10 3.39 7.59
C ILE A 108 9.49 4.03 6.35
N ALA A 109 9.99 3.65 5.20
CA ALA A 109 9.46 4.11 3.93
C ALA A 109 9.02 2.90 3.12
N ILE A 110 7.82 2.98 2.56
CA ILE A 110 7.22 1.91 1.78
C ILE A 110 7.27 2.28 0.31
N TYR A 111 7.75 1.37 -0.52
CA TYR A 111 7.88 1.59 -1.96
C TYR A 111 7.04 0.60 -2.76
#